data_35bf2263b62d29115ef6c3f78da6ffd7
#
_entry.id   35bf2263b62d29115ef6c3f78da6ffd7
#
_cell.length_a   1.000
_cell.length_b   1.000
_cell.length_c   1.000
_cell.angle_alpha   90.00
_cell.angle_beta   90.00
_cell.angle_gamma   90.00
#
_symmetry.space_group_name_H-M   'P 1'
#
loop_
_entity.id
_entity.type
_entity.pdbx_description
1 polymer ?
#
loop_
_entity_poly.entity_id
_entity_poly.type
_entity_poly.pdbx_seq_one_letter_code
_entity_poly.pdbx_strand_id
1 'polypeptide(L)'
;MTSSANKRSVMTLFSNKTDIYCHQVRIVLAEKGVAYETEIVDPQALSEDLMELNPYGTVPTLVDRDLVLFNSRIIMEYLDERFPHPPLMPVYPVARGKSRLLMLRIEQDWYPTLETAQNAASETERANALKQLKEEILAIAPIFNQTAYFMSEEFSLIDCYVAPLLWRMQELGVEFSGAGSKAVKAYMSRIFDRDSFL
;
A
#
# COMPACT_ATOMS: atom_id res chain seq x y z
N MET A 1 34.90 0.69 -18.42
CA MET A 1 34.11 -0.51 -18.72
C MET A 1 32.65 -0.13 -18.45
N THR A 2 31.92 0.11 -19.51
CA THR A 2 30.51 0.52 -19.42
C THR A 2 29.70 -0.71 -19.03
N SER A 3 29.21 -0.72 -17.78
CA SER A 3 28.18 -1.66 -17.33
C SER A 3 27.02 -1.56 -18.32
N SER A 4 26.73 -2.64 -19.02
CA SER A 4 25.54 -2.74 -19.84
C SER A 4 24.36 -2.83 -18.85
N ALA A 5 23.81 -1.68 -18.48
CA ALA A 5 22.48 -1.63 -17.91
C ALA A 5 21.56 -2.30 -18.93
N ASN A 6 21.20 -3.55 -18.64
CA ASN A 6 20.33 -4.33 -19.50
C ASN A 6 18.99 -3.57 -19.52
N LYS A 7 18.73 -2.85 -20.62
CA LYS A 7 17.46 -2.14 -20.79
C LYS A 7 16.35 -3.16 -20.66
N ARG A 8 15.70 -3.20 -19.50
CA ARG A 8 14.56 -4.10 -19.28
C ARG A 8 13.44 -3.64 -20.19
N SER A 9 13.03 -4.48 -21.11
CA SER A 9 11.94 -4.17 -22.06
C SER A 9 10.57 -4.21 -21.38
N VAL A 10 10.46 -4.87 -20.23
CA VAL A 10 9.26 -5.00 -19.41
C VAL A 10 9.53 -4.34 -18.07
N MET A 11 8.51 -3.63 -17.55
CA MET A 11 8.54 -3.04 -16.20
C MET A 11 8.80 -4.15 -15.18
N THR A 12 9.70 -3.91 -14.24
CA THR A 12 10.08 -4.89 -13.22
C THR A 12 9.89 -4.31 -11.83
N LEU A 13 9.20 -5.04 -10.96
CA LEU A 13 9.00 -4.70 -9.56
C LEU A 13 9.82 -5.64 -8.67
N PHE A 14 10.80 -5.10 -7.96
CA PHE A 14 11.42 -5.79 -6.82
C PHE A 14 10.47 -5.67 -5.62
N SER A 15 10.03 -6.81 -5.10
CA SER A 15 8.93 -6.86 -4.15
C SER A 15 9.15 -7.94 -3.09
N ASN A 16 8.54 -7.72 -1.93
CA ASN A 16 8.38 -8.74 -0.91
C ASN A 16 6.89 -9.08 -0.77
N LYS A 17 6.57 -10.36 -0.52
CA LYS A 17 5.17 -10.82 -0.48
C LYS A 17 4.39 -10.26 0.71
N THR A 18 5.03 -10.10 1.85
CA THR A 18 4.40 -9.70 3.12
C THR A 18 4.51 -8.20 3.41
N ASP A 19 5.37 -7.50 2.69
CA ASP A 19 5.58 -6.06 2.88
C ASP A 19 4.36 -5.25 2.46
N ILE A 20 3.93 -4.32 3.33
CA ILE A 20 2.72 -3.51 3.10
C ILE A 20 2.90 -2.51 1.97
N TYR A 21 4.10 -1.94 1.82
CA TYR A 21 4.41 -0.97 0.78
C TYR A 21 4.50 -1.63 -0.60
N CYS A 22 5.02 -2.85 -0.66
CA CYS A 22 4.99 -3.68 -1.87
C CYS A 22 3.56 -4.03 -2.26
N HIS A 23 2.68 -4.32 -1.29
CA HIS A 23 1.27 -4.61 -1.54
C HIS A 23 0.56 -3.40 -2.16
N GLN A 24 0.81 -2.19 -1.65
CA GLN A 24 0.28 -0.95 -2.24
C GLN A 24 0.59 -0.83 -3.73
N VAL A 25 1.86 -1.04 -4.10
CA VAL A 25 2.32 -0.91 -5.50
C VAL A 25 1.69 -1.99 -6.38
N ARG A 26 1.59 -3.25 -5.89
CA ARG A 26 0.94 -4.32 -6.65
C ARG A 26 -0.53 -4.00 -6.95
N ILE A 27 -1.27 -3.45 -5.97
CA ILE A 27 -2.65 -3.01 -6.18
C ILE A 27 -2.72 -1.97 -7.29
N VAL A 28 -1.87 -0.95 -7.26
CA VAL A 28 -1.87 0.10 -8.29
C VAL A 28 -1.53 -0.46 -9.66
N LEU A 29 -0.53 -1.33 -9.78
CA LEU A 29 -0.19 -1.98 -11.05
C LEU A 29 -1.37 -2.78 -11.62
N ALA A 30 -2.08 -3.50 -10.76
CA ALA A 30 -3.27 -4.25 -11.15
C ALA A 30 -4.44 -3.34 -11.55
N GLU A 31 -4.72 -2.27 -10.79
CA GLU A 31 -5.74 -1.27 -11.14
C GLU A 31 -5.45 -0.58 -12.49
N LYS A 32 -4.18 -0.39 -12.81
CA LYS A 32 -3.75 0.19 -14.10
C LYS A 32 -3.72 -0.83 -15.23
N GLY A 33 -3.89 -2.11 -14.96
CA GLY A 33 -3.81 -3.17 -15.96
C GLY A 33 -2.43 -3.26 -16.62
N VAL A 34 -1.36 -2.90 -15.90
CA VAL A 34 0.00 -2.88 -16.41
C VAL A 34 0.63 -4.25 -16.30
N ALA A 35 1.19 -4.73 -17.41
CA ALA A 35 2.00 -5.93 -17.40
C ALA A 35 3.38 -5.62 -16.81
N TYR A 36 3.83 -6.41 -15.85
CA TYR A 36 5.13 -6.27 -15.20
C TYR A 36 5.67 -7.62 -14.76
N GLU A 37 6.98 -7.68 -14.57
CA GLU A 37 7.66 -8.82 -13.96
C GLU A 37 7.90 -8.53 -12.47
N THR A 38 7.84 -9.55 -11.63
CA THR A 38 8.12 -9.42 -10.20
C THR A 38 9.39 -10.18 -9.86
N GLU A 39 10.34 -9.50 -9.24
CA GLU A 39 11.48 -10.11 -8.58
C GLU A 39 11.26 -10.13 -7.07
N ILE A 40 11.13 -11.31 -6.51
CA ILE A 40 10.93 -11.48 -5.07
C ILE A 40 12.26 -11.31 -4.34
N VAL A 41 12.29 -10.36 -3.42
CA VAL A 41 13.47 -10.02 -2.62
C VAL A 41 13.37 -10.68 -1.25
N ASP A 42 14.43 -11.41 -0.88
CA ASP A 42 14.63 -11.84 0.50
C ASP A 42 15.32 -10.69 1.26
N PRO A 43 14.72 -10.15 2.34
CA PRO A 43 15.33 -9.09 3.13
C PRO A 43 16.67 -9.49 3.79
N GLN A 44 16.92 -10.80 3.93
CA GLN A 44 18.17 -11.32 4.52
C GLN A 44 19.27 -11.59 3.47
N ALA A 45 18.90 -11.58 2.17
CA ALA A 45 19.79 -11.88 1.07
C ALA A 45 19.50 -10.99 -0.14
N LEU A 46 19.86 -9.70 -0.02
CA LEU A 46 19.63 -8.72 -1.09
C LEU A 46 20.46 -9.09 -2.32
N SER A 47 19.83 -9.04 -3.50
CA SER A 47 20.52 -9.30 -4.76
C SER A 47 21.46 -8.15 -5.14
N GLU A 48 22.57 -8.48 -5.81
CA GLU A 48 23.49 -7.47 -6.35
C GLU A 48 22.76 -6.51 -7.29
N ASP A 49 21.88 -7.04 -8.16
CA ASP A 49 21.06 -6.24 -9.08
C ASP A 49 20.24 -5.16 -8.34
N LEU A 50 19.57 -5.53 -7.23
CA LEU A 50 18.81 -4.56 -6.44
C LEU A 50 19.73 -3.49 -5.85
N MET A 51 20.89 -3.87 -5.33
CA MET A 51 21.84 -2.95 -4.72
C MET A 51 22.49 -1.99 -5.73
N GLU A 52 22.70 -2.44 -6.98
CA GLU A 52 23.14 -1.57 -8.06
C GLU A 52 22.08 -0.54 -8.48
N LEU A 53 20.80 -0.95 -8.50
CA LEU A 53 19.67 -0.12 -8.89
C LEU A 53 19.22 0.83 -7.78
N ASN A 54 19.18 0.34 -6.56
CA ASN A 54 18.75 1.10 -5.38
C ASN A 54 19.76 0.89 -4.24
N PRO A 55 20.66 1.86 -4.00
CA PRO A 55 21.69 1.75 -2.96
C PRO A 55 21.17 1.57 -1.53
N TYR A 56 19.89 1.90 -1.29
CA TYR A 56 19.24 1.68 0.01
C TYR A 56 18.80 0.22 0.19
N GLY A 57 18.81 -0.60 -0.87
CA GLY A 57 18.40 -2.01 -0.81
C GLY A 57 16.97 -2.24 -0.38
N THR A 58 16.09 -1.24 -0.56
CA THR A 58 14.71 -1.28 -0.08
C THR A 58 13.74 -1.77 -1.15
N VAL A 59 12.64 -2.35 -0.71
CA VAL A 59 11.49 -2.69 -1.55
C VAL A 59 10.27 -1.91 -1.07
N PRO A 60 9.33 -1.56 -1.96
CA PRO A 60 9.34 -1.80 -3.40
C PRO A 60 10.37 -0.94 -4.14
N THR A 61 10.99 -1.52 -5.17
CA THR A 61 11.78 -0.79 -6.16
C THR A 61 11.24 -1.14 -7.55
N LEU A 62 10.89 -0.11 -8.32
CA LEU A 62 10.33 -0.26 -9.67
C LEU A 62 11.36 0.16 -10.70
N VAL A 63 11.51 -0.65 -11.73
CA VAL A 63 12.32 -0.32 -12.91
C VAL A 63 11.42 -0.24 -14.13
N ASP A 64 11.38 0.93 -14.77
CA ASP A 64 10.72 1.14 -16.05
C ASP A 64 11.76 1.68 -17.05
N ARG A 65 12.28 0.80 -17.89
CA ARG A 65 13.38 1.08 -18.82
C ARG A 65 14.63 1.57 -18.08
N ASP A 66 14.98 2.84 -18.24
CA ASP A 66 16.14 3.49 -17.61
C ASP A 66 15.78 4.18 -16.28
N LEU A 67 14.48 4.25 -15.95
CA LEU A 67 13.99 4.86 -14.72
C LEU A 67 13.97 3.83 -13.60
N VAL A 68 14.60 4.18 -12.49
CA VAL A 68 14.53 3.42 -11.25
C VAL A 68 13.86 4.28 -10.18
N LEU A 69 12.80 3.77 -9.58
CA LEU A 69 12.09 4.42 -8.49
C LEU A 69 12.02 3.51 -7.27
N PHE A 70 12.15 4.10 -6.11
CA PHE A 70 11.91 3.45 -4.82
C PHE A 70 11.05 4.35 -3.93
N ASN A 71 10.50 3.82 -2.85
CA ASN A 71 9.40 4.37 -2.05
C ASN A 71 8.03 4.19 -2.74
N SER A 72 7.13 3.49 -2.04
CA SER A 72 5.81 3.11 -2.60
C SER A 72 4.99 4.31 -3.08
N ARG A 73 5.00 5.42 -2.34
CA ARG A 73 4.24 6.62 -2.70
C ARG A 73 4.73 7.23 -4.01
N ILE A 74 6.05 7.35 -4.18
CA ILE A 74 6.66 7.86 -5.42
C ILE A 74 6.29 6.95 -6.59
N ILE A 75 6.40 5.64 -6.39
CA ILE A 75 6.06 4.64 -7.42
C ILE A 75 4.57 4.72 -7.78
N MET A 76 3.68 4.76 -6.80
CA MET A 76 2.23 4.82 -7.04
C MET A 76 1.81 6.10 -7.77
N GLU A 77 2.35 7.26 -7.38
CA GLU A 77 2.07 8.52 -8.08
C GLU A 77 2.63 8.51 -9.51
N TYR A 78 3.85 7.98 -9.72
CA TYR A 78 4.40 7.78 -11.05
C TYR A 78 3.50 6.91 -11.93
N LEU A 79 3.04 5.77 -11.40
CA LEU A 79 2.16 4.86 -12.13
C LEU A 79 0.83 5.52 -12.49
N ASP A 80 0.27 6.34 -11.58
CA ASP A 80 -0.97 7.08 -11.85
C ASP A 80 -0.79 8.14 -12.95
N GLU A 81 0.34 8.83 -12.98
CA GLU A 81 0.67 9.82 -14.01
C GLU A 81 1.04 9.15 -15.34
N ARG A 82 1.78 8.05 -15.30
CA ARG A 82 2.23 7.31 -16.49
C ARG A 82 1.08 6.61 -17.21
N PHE A 83 0.10 6.11 -16.43
CA PHE A 83 -1.11 5.42 -16.89
C PHE A 83 -2.33 6.14 -16.34
N PRO A 84 -2.80 7.21 -17.00
CA PRO A 84 -3.79 8.12 -16.41
C PRO A 84 -5.19 7.52 -16.25
N HIS A 85 -5.46 6.34 -16.78
CA HIS A 85 -6.77 5.69 -16.70
C HIS A 85 -6.68 4.28 -16.12
N PRO A 86 -7.57 3.93 -15.16
CA PRO A 86 -8.43 4.83 -14.39
C PRO A 86 -7.60 5.78 -13.50
N PRO A 87 -8.04 7.03 -13.27
CA PRO A 87 -7.32 7.94 -12.38
C PRO A 87 -7.47 7.49 -10.92
N LEU A 88 -6.36 7.46 -10.18
CA LEU A 88 -6.33 7.09 -8.76
C LEU A 88 -6.06 8.30 -7.84
N MET A 89 -5.81 9.45 -8.43
CA MET A 89 -5.69 10.73 -7.73
C MET A 89 -6.64 11.78 -8.32
N PRO A 90 -7.15 12.69 -7.50
CA PRO A 90 -7.96 13.80 -8.00
C PRO A 90 -7.21 14.67 -9.00
N VAL A 91 -7.94 15.28 -9.93
CA VAL A 91 -7.35 16.16 -10.96
C VAL A 91 -6.93 17.51 -10.38
N TYR A 92 -7.74 18.07 -9.47
CA TYR A 92 -7.52 19.42 -8.95
C TYR A 92 -6.43 19.49 -7.89
N PRO A 93 -5.54 20.50 -7.92
CA PRO A 93 -4.40 20.60 -6.99
C PRO A 93 -4.78 20.59 -5.51
N VAL A 94 -5.86 21.28 -5.14
CA VAL A 94 -6.35 21.31 -3.75
C VAL A 94 -6.77 19.92 -3.27
N ALA A 95 -7.52 19.19 -4.09
CA ALA A 95 -7.93 17.82 -3.77
C ALA A 95 -6.73 16.87 -3.72
N ARG A 96 -5.79 17.00 -4.66
CA ARG A 96 -4.51 16.22 -4.65
C ARG A 96 -3.73 16.48 -3.38
N GLY A 97 -3.61 17.74 -2.96
CA GLY A 97 -2.93 18.12 -1.71
C GLY A 97 -3.59 17.47 -0.48
N LYS A 98 -4.92 17.50 -0.41
CA LYS A 98 -5.67 16.84 0.67
C LYS A 98 -5.48 15.32 0.67
N SER A 99 -5.51 14.68 -0.50
CA SER A 99 -5.26 13.24 -0.62
C SER A 99 -3.84 12.87 -0.15
N ARG A 100 -2.82 13.63 -0.56
CA ARG A 100 -1.43 13.42 -0.11
C ARG A 100 -1.28 13.59 1.40
N LEU A 101 -1.94 14.59 1.98
CA LEU A 101 -1.91 14.79 3.42
C LEU A 101 -2.57 13.63 4.17
N LEU A 102 -3.68 13.12 3.64
CA LEU A 102 -4.37 11.98 4.24
C LEU A 102 -3.54 10.71 4.17
N MET A 103 -2.93 10.41 3.02
CA MET A 103 -2.02 9.28 2.87
C MET A 103 -0.84 9.37 3.85
N LEU A 104 -0.24 10.56 3.98
CA LEU A 104 0.84 10.81 4.96
C LEU A 104 0.38 10.54 6.39
N ARG A 105 -0.82 10.99 6.77
CA ARG A 105 -1.37 10.75 8.11
C ARG A 105 -1.60 9.27 8.39
N ILE A 106 -2.18 8.54 7.45
CA ILE A 106 -2.36 7.08 7.58
C ILE A 106 -1.01 6.39 7.80
N GLU A 107 0.00 6.76 7.02
CA GLU A 107 1.34 6.22 7.12
C GLU A 107 2.03 6.58 8.45
N GLN A 108 1.82 7.78 8.98
CA GLN A 108 2.44 8.22 10.22
C GLN A 108 1.69 7.76 11.49
N ASP A 109 0.36 7.72 11.42
CA ASP A 109 -0.47 7.48 12.60
C ASP A 109 -0.77 5.99 12.79
N TRP A 110 -1.04 5.25 11.70
CA TRP A 110 -1.49 3.85 11.79
C TRP A 110 -0.42 2.79 11.50
N TYR A 111 0.45 3.05 10.53
CA TYR A 111 1.46 2.06 10.14
C TYR A 111 2.46 1.72 11.24
N PRO A 112 2.96 2.67 12.06
CA PRO A 112 3.84 2.33 13.17
C PRO A 112 3.18 1.46 14.23
N THR A 113 1.89 1.66 14.48
CA THR A 113 1.11 0.83 15.42
C THR A 113 0.91 -0.58 14.87
N LEU A 114 0.67 -0.72 13.56
CA LEU A 114 0.62 -2.03 12.89
C LEU A 114 1.99 -2.73 12.95
N GLU A 115 3.07 -2.01 12.66
CA GLU A 115 4.43 -2.53 12.73
C GLU A 115 4.78 -3.02 14.14
N THR A 116 4.40 -2.26 15.17
CA THR A 116 4.52 -2.68 16.57
C THR A 116 3.79 -4.00 16.82
N ALA A 117 2.56 -4.14 16.32
CA ALA A 117 1.80 -5.38 16.45
C ALA A 117 2.45 -6.57 15.73
N GLN A 118 3.03 -6.35 14.56
CA GLN A 118 3.69 -7.39 13.76
C GLN A 118 5.01 -7.87 14.40
N ASN A 119 5.75 -6.95 14.99
CA ASN A 119 7.09 -7.21 15.55
C ASN A 119 7.11 -7.31 17.09
N ALA A 120 5.93 -7.35 17.72
CA ALA A 120 5.80 -7.36 19.17
C ALA A 120 6.61 -8.48 19.82
N ALA A 121 7.37 -8.14 20.88
CA ALA A 121 8.14 -9.09 21.66
C ALA A 121 7.27 -9.94 22.61
N SER A 122 6.03 -9.51 22.87
CA SER A 122 5.08 -10.21 23.73
C SER A 122 3.66 -10.16 23.17
N GLU A 123 2.84 -11.14 23.56
CA GLU A 123 1.42 -11.17 23.19
C GLU A 123 0.66 -9.98 23.79
N THR A 124 1.04 -9.51 24.96
CA THR A 124 0.44 -8.33 25.60
C THR A 124 0.69 -7.07 24.78
N GLU A 125 1.91 -6.86 24.29
CA GLU A 125 2.27 -5.74 23.43
C GLU A 125 1.49 -5.79 22.13
N ARG A 126 1.45 -6.96 21.48
CA ARG A 126 0.65 -7.19 20.26
C ARG A 126 -0.81 -6.85 20.47
N ALA A 127 -1.42 -7.40 21.52
CA ALA A 127 -2.84 -7.20 21.82
C ALA A 127 -3.15 -5.72 22.08
N ASN A 128 -2.28 -5.00 22.78
CA ASN A 128 -2.45 -3.57 23.04
C ASN A 128 -2.39 -2.75 21.74
N ALA A 129 -1.41 -3.00 20.88
CA ALA A 129 -1.26 -2.30 19.62
C ALA A 129 -2.46 -2.56 18.69
N LEU A 130 -2.91 -3.81 18.57
CA LEU A 130 -4.08 -4.16 17.76
C LEU A 130 -5.37 -3.57 18.32
N LYS A 131 -5.52 -3.53 19.65
CA LYS A 131 -6.66 -2.89 20.31
C LYS A 131 -6.70 -1.40 20.01
N GLN A 132 -5.56 -0.70 20.17
CA GLN A 132 -5.45 0.72 19.87
C GLN A 132 -5.86 0.99 18.42
N LEU A 133 -5.26 0.27 17.45
CA LEU A 133 -5.54 0.46 16.03
C LEU A 133 -7.01 0.18 15.69
N LYS A 134 -7.61 -0.85 16.30
CA LYS A 134 -9.03 -1.16 16.15
C LYS A 134 -9.92 -0.03 16.66
N GLU A 135 -9.60 0.53 17.83
CA GLU A 135 -10.36 1.64 18.43
C GLU A 135 -10.26 2.90 17.56
N GLU A 136 -9.10 3.22 17.03
CA GLU A 136 -8.89 4.35 16.12
C GLU A 136 -9.69 4.19 14.82
N ILE A 137 -9.68 3.01 14.21
CA ILE A 137 -10.47 2.72 13.00
C ILE A 137 -11.98 2.82 13.31
N LEU A 138 -12.44 2.26 14.41
CA LEU A 138 -13.85 2.33 14.81
C LEU A 138 -14.30 3.77 15.15
N ALA A 139 -13.42 4.60 15.69
CA ALA A 139 -13.72 6.01 15.97
C ALA A 139 -14.07 6.80 14.71
N ILE A 140 -13.53 6.42 13.55
CA ILE A 140 -13.82 7.03 12.26
C ILE A 140 -14.78 6.18 11.40
N ALA A 141 -15.39 5.15 11.95
CA ALA A 141 -16.25 4.24 11.20
C ALA A 141 -17.33 4.91 10.32
N PRO A 142 -17.94 6.06 10.70
CA PRO A 142 -18.87 6.75 9.81
C PRO A 142 -18.28 7.12 8.45
N ILE A 143 -16.96 7.37 8.35
CA ILE A 143 -16.28 7.71 7.09
C ILE A 143 -16.39 6.56 6.09
N PHE A 144 -16.30 5.30 6.55
CA PHE A 144 -16.39 4.12 5.70
C PHE A 144 -17.77 3.89 5.05
N ASN A 145 -18.78 4.64 5.49
CA ASN A 145 -20.15 4.51 4.99
C ASN A 145 -20.66 5.75 4.26
N GLN A 146 -19.84 6.81 4.14
CA GLN A 146 -20.24 8.04 3.46
C GLN A 146 -20.17 7.90 1.93
N THR A 147 -19.20 7.17 1.44
CA THR A 147 -18.93 6.95 0.03
C THR A 147 -18.60 5.49 -0.26
N ALA A 148 -18.54 5.11 -1.52
CA ALA A 148 -18.23 3.73 -1.91
C ALA A 148 -16.82 3.29 -1.49
N TYR A 149 -15.84 4.20 -1.53
CA TYR A 149 -14.45 3.99 -1.13
C TYR A 149 -14.06 4.96 -0.02
N PHE A 150 -12.82 4.93 0.45
CA PHE A 150 -12.41 5.76 1.57
C PHE A 150 -12.37 7.24 1.18
N MET A 151 -13.39 7.99 1.64
CA MET A 151 -13.61 9.42 1.35
C MET A 151 -13.72 9.74 -0.15
N SER A 152 -14.13 8.79 -0.97
CA SER A 152 -14.28 8.93 -2.41
C SER A 152 -15.36 8.01 -2.96
N GLU A 153 -16.06 8.44 -4.02
CA GLU A 153 -16.98 7.57 -4.75
C GLU A 153 -16.24 6.56 -5.65
N GLU A 154 -15.00 6.85 -6.00
CA GLU A 154 -14.16 5.99 -6.82
C GLU A 154 -12.94 5.50 -6.05
N PHE A 155 -12.45 4.33 -6.41
CA PHE A 155 -11.21 3.77 -5.86
C PHE A 155 -10.03 4.72 -6.10
N SER A 156 -9.20 4.92 -5.07
CA SER A 156 -8.10 5.90 -5.12
C SER A 156 -6.83 5.37 -4.46
N LEU A 157 -5.73 6.13 -4.57
CA LEU A 157 -4.49 5.83 -3.87
C LEU A 157 -4.67 5.77 -2.34
N ILE A 158 -5.68 6.46 -1.78
CA ILE A 158 -5.95 6.39 -0.34
C ILE A 158 -6.39 4.97 0.04
N ASP A 159 -7.21 4.32 -0.78
CA ASP A 159 -7.61 2.94 -0.56
C ASP A 159 -6.42 1.98 -0.59
N CYS A 160 -5.38 2.29 -1.41
CA CYS A 160 -4.14 1.52 -1.42
C CYS A 160 -3.36 1.59 -0.09
N TYR A 161 -3.61 2.60 0.75
CA TYR A 161 -3.08 2.68 2.11
C TYR A 161 -3.98 1.97 3.12
N VAL A 162 -5.28 2.19 3.04
CA VAL A 162 -6.25 1.67 4.02
C VAL A 162 -6.47 0.17 3.86
N ALA A 163 -6.62 -0.32 2.64
CA ALA A 163 -6.95 -1.72 2.40
C ALA A 163 -5.85 -2.71 2.86
N PRO A 164 -4.56 -2.52 2.54
CA PRO A 164 -3.50 -3.39 3.04
C PRO A 164 -3.33 -3.36 4.56
N LEU A 165 -3.63 -2.23 5.21
CA LEU A 165 -3.66 -2.11 6.66
C LEU A 165 -4.75 -3.02 7.26
N LEU A 166 -5.99 -2.86 6.80
CA LEU A 166 -7.13 -3.64 7.28
C LEU A 166 -6.96 -5.14 7.02
N TRP A 167 -6.36 -5.51 5.88
CA TRP A 167 -6.03 -6.89 5.57
C TRP A 167 -5.08 -7.48 6.61
N ARG A 168 -3.99 -6.80 6.94
CA ARG A 168 -3.02 -7.26 7.94
C ARG A 168 -3.60 -7.31 9.34
N MET A 169 -4.46 -6.38 9.68
CA MET A 169 -5.19 -6.45 10.96
C MET A 169 -6.03 -7.71 11.03
N GLN A 170 -6.72 -8.08 9.94
CA GLN A 170 -7.50 -9.31 9.87
C GLN A 170 -6.60 -10.55 9.96
N GLU A 171 -5.46 -10.59 9.27
CA GLU A 171 -4.47 -11.68 9.38
C GLU A 171 -3.92 -11.84 10.80
N LEU A 172 -3.79 -10.73 11.54
CA LEU A 172 -3.39 -10.72 12.95
C LEU A 172 -4.54 -11.05 13.92
N GLY A 173 -5.70 -11.44 13.41
CA GLY A 173 -6.84 -11.90 14.20
C GLY A 173 -7.75 -10.78 14.70
N VAL A 174 -7.65 -9.56 14.19
CA VAL A 174 -8.57 -8.48 14.56
C VAL A 174 -9.93 -8.71 13.95
N GLU A 175 -10.93 -8.85 14.80
CA GLU A 175 -12.35 -8.86 14.44
C GLU A 175 -12.99 -7.54 14.82
N PHE A 176 -13.54 -6.81 13.85
CA PHE A 176 -14.31 -5.61 14.12
C PHE A 176 -15.68 -5.99 14.68
N SER A 177 -16.02 -5.47 15.84
CA SER A 177 -17.27 -5.73 16.55
C SER A 177 -17.78 -4.47 17.23
N GLY A 178 -19.08 -4.42 17.53
CA GLY A 178 -19.72 -3.27 18.19
C GLY A 178 -20.11 -2.15 17.23
N ALA A 179 -20.28 -0.96 17.78
CA ALA A 179 -20.71 0.21 17.04
C ALA A 179 -19.71 0.54 15.90
N GLY A 180 -20.20 0.84 14.70
CA GLY A 180 -19.39 1.17 13.54
C GLY A 180 -18.80 -0.01 12.78
N SER A 181 -18.72 -1.20 13.39
CA SER A 181 -18.08 -2.36 12.76
C SER A 181 -18.73 -2.77 11.43
N LYS A 182 -20.03 -2.56 11.27
CA LYS A 182 -20.74 -2.87 10.03
C LYS A 182 -20.23 -2.06 8.84
N ALA A 183 -19.94 -0.77 9.04
CA ALA A 183 -19.41 0.10 8.00
C ALA A 183 -18.01 -0.32 7.58
N VAL A 184 -17.13 -0.60 8.56
CA VAL A 184 -15.76 -1.08 8.30
C VAL A 184 -15.78 -2.41 7.55
N LYS A 185 -16.57 -3.38 8.00
CA LYS A 185 -16.69 -4.69 7.35
C LYS A 185 -17.24 -4.60 5.93
N ALA A 186 -18.22 -3.73 5.69
CA ALA A 186 -18.77 -3.53 4.34
C ALA A 186 -17.72 -2.93 3.39
N TYR A 187 -16.90 -2.00 3.86
CA TYR A 187 -15.76 -1.48 3.11
C TYR A 187 -14.72 -2.57 2.85
N MET A 188 -14.32 -3.33 3.88
CA MET A 188 -13.38 -4.45 3.75
C MET A 188 -13.83 -5.45 2.69
N SER A 189 -15.08 -5.89 2.74
CA SER A 189 -15.62 -6.82 1.73
C SER A 189 -15.49 -6.23 0.33
N ARG A 190 -15.89 -4.97 0.14
CA ARG A 190 -15.84 -4.31 -1.18
C ARG A 190 -14.43 -4.20 -1.73
N ILE A 191 -13.45 -3.90 -0.86
CA ILE A 191 -12.05 -3.74 -1.27
C ILE A 191 -11.39 -5.08 -1.53
N PHE A 192 -11.61 -6.07 -0.66
CA PHE A 192 -10.95 -7.38 -0.77
C PHE A 192 -11.51 -8.24 -1.91
N ASP A 193 -12.75 -7.96 -2.35
CA ASP A 193 -13.37 -8.61 -3.51
C ASP A 193 -12.89 -8.01 -4.87
N ARG A 194 -12.03 -6.98 -4.85
CA ARG A 194 -11.48 -6.44 -6.10
C ARG A 194 -10.40 -7.34 -6.68
N ASP A 195 -10.42 -7.51 -8.00
CA ASP A 195 -9.41 -8.30 -8.72
C ASP A 195 -7.97 -7.77 -8.52
N SER A 196 -7.84 -6.47 -8.20
CA SER A 196 -6.56 -5.81 -7.94
C SER A 196 -5.99 -6.11 -6.55
N PHE A 197 -6.80 -6.63 -5.65
CA PHE A 197 -6.39 -6.91 -4.28
C PHE A 197 -5.75 -8.31 -4.20
N LEU A 198 -4.47 -8.40 -4.54
CA LEU A 198 -3.68 -9.64 -4.62
C LEU A 198 -2.52 -9.66 -3.63
#